data_7ec7e20088a934057f925c9aeea749e5
#
_entry.id   7ec7e20088a934057f925c9aeea749e5
#
_cell.length_a   1.000
_cell.length_b   1.000
_cell.length_c   1.000
_cell.angle_alpha   90.00
_cell.angle_beta   90.00
_cell.angle_gamma   90.00
#
_symmetry.space_group_name_H-M   'P 1'
#
loop_
_entity.id
_entity.type
_entity.pdbx_description
1 polymer ?
#
loop_
_entity_poly.entity_id
_entity_poly.type
_entity_poly.pdbx_seq_one_letter_code
_entity_poly.pdbx_strand_id
1 'polypeptide(L)' 'MTTTTKDITEYLDVNGIDYNPIRFSALLSQLDWEQLDDLLGIIEDSYDKGFEKGEASW' A
#
# COMPACT_ATOMS: atom_id res chain seq x y z
N MET A 1 -1.20 -5.32 -17.05
CA MET A 1 -2.19 -5.37 -15.96
C MET A 1 -2.22 -4.03 -15.25
N THR A 2 -3.42 -3.57 -14.96
CA THR A 2 -3.56 -2.27 -14.27
C THR A 2 -3.78 -2.48 -12.78
N THR A 3 -3.07 -1.72 -11.98
CA THR A 3 -3.27 -1.72 -10.52
C THR A 3 -4.50 -0.88 -10.20
N THR A 4 -5.37 -1.41 -9.37
CA THR A 4 -6.59 -0.72 -8.98
C THR A 4 -6.55 -0.33 -7.51
N THR A 5 -7.48 0.54 -7.11
CA THR A 5 -7.64 0.92 -5.71
C THR A 5 -7.82 -0.32 -4.83
N LYS A 6 -8.58 -1.28 -5.33
CA LYS A 6 -8.83 -2.52 -4.61
C LYS A 6 -7.56 -3.31 -4.33
N ASP A 7 -6.63 -3.33 -5.28
CA ASP A 7 -5.36 -4.03 -5.10
C ASP A 7 -4.60 -3.48 -3.91
N ILE A 8 -4.58 -2.17 -3.77
CA ILE A 8 -3.87 -1.51 -2.68
C ILE A 8 -4.57 -1.76 -1.34
N THR A 9 -5.88 -1.59 -1.29
CA THR A 9 -6.61 -1.80 -0.05
C THR A 9 -6.57 -3.26 0.40
N GLU A 10 -6.60 -4.17 -0.55
CA GLU A 10 -6.50 -5.60 -0.25
C GLU A 10 -5.13 -5.95 0.33
N TYR A 11 -4.08 -5.36 -0.22
CA TYR A 11 -2.73 -5.55 0.31
C TYR A 11 -2.65 -5.10 1.76
N LEU A 12 -3.22 -3.94 2.05
CA LEU A 12 -3.22 -3.40 3.41
C LEU A 12 -4.00 -4.29 4.37
N ASP A 13 -5.15 -4.79 3.92
CA ASP A 13 -6.00 -5.68 4.72
C ASP A 13 -5.28 -6.97 5.05
N VAL A 14 -4.68 -7.59 4.04
CA VAL A 14 -3.99 -8.87 4.20
C VAL A 14 -2.83 -8.75 5.18
N ASN A 15 -2.17 -7.60 5.19
CA ASN A 15 -1.03 -7.36 6.07
C ASN A 15 -1.41 -6.74 7.41
N GLY A 16 -2.69 -6.55 7.65
CA GLY A 16 -3.17 -6.02 8.92
C GLY A 16 -2.80 -4.56 9.17
N ILE A 17 -2.61 -3.80 8.11
CA ILE A 17 -2.25 -2.40 8.21
C ILE A 17 -3.51 -1.57 8.42
N ASP A 18 -3.54 -0.75 9.47
CA ASP A 18 -4.65 0.13 9.76
C ASP A 18 -4.67 1.33 8.84
N TYR A 19 -5.85 1.62 8.30
CA TYR A 19 -6.04 2.80 7.48
C TYR A 19 -7.51 3.20 7.53
N ASN A 20 -7.79 4.46 7.19
CA ASN A 20 -9.18 4.94 7.09
C ASN A 20 -9.70 4.61 5.69
N PRO A 21 -10.59 3.63 5.54
CA PRO A 21 -11.01 3.18 4.21
C PRO A 21 -11.68 4.27 3.38
N ILE A 22 -12.45 5.14 4.01
CA ILE A 22 -13.16 6.20 3.30
C ILE A 22 -12.19 7.24 2.75
N ARG A 23 -11.30 7.74 3.61
CA ARG A 23 -10.33 8.75 3.21
C ARG A 23 -9.32 8.20 2.22
N PHE A 24 -8.85 6.99 2.47
CA PHE A 24 -7.86 6.36 1.61
C PHE A 24 -8.42 6.08 0.22
N SER A 25 -9.64 5.57 0.15
CA SER A 25 -10.31 5.35 -1.14
C SER A 25 -10.52 6.64 -1.91
N ALA A 26 -10.90 7.70 -1.21
CA ALA A 26 -11.08 9.01 -1.84
C ALA A 26 -9.76 9.53 -2.40
N LEU A 27 -8.67 9.35 -1.67
CA LEU A 27 -7.34 9.75 -2.11
C LEU A 27 -6.91 8.94 -3.34
N LEU A 28 -7.07 7.63 -3.28
CA LEU A 28 -6.65 6.75 -4.36
C LEU A 28 -7.45 6.98 -5.63
N SER A 29 -8.71 7.40 -5.51
CA SER A 29 -9.56 7.66 -6.67
C SER A 29 -9.07 8.83 -7.51
N GLN A 30 -8.18 9.65 -6.98
CA GLN A 30 -7.59 10.77 -7.70
C GLN A 30 -6.34 10.38 -8.47
N LEU A 31 -5.88 9.16 -8.32
CA LEU A 31 -4.65 8.67 -8.95
C LEU A 31 -4.96 7.84 -10.18
N ASP A 32 -4.06 7.90 -11.16
CA ASP A 32 -4.11 7.03 -12.33
C ASP A 32 -3.57 5.66 -11.97
N TRP A 33 -3.83 4.66 -12.83
CA TRP A 33 -3.37 3.31 -12.59
C TRP A 33 -1.84 3.23 -12.45
N GLU A 34 -1.12 4.06 -13.19
CA GLU A 34 0.34 4.13 -13.09
C GLU A 34 0.77 4.61 -11.71
N GLN A 35 0.09 5.62 -11.23
CA GLN A 35 0.36 6.17 -9.89
C GLN A 35 0.00 5.18 -8.80
N LEU A 36 -1.10 4.45 -9.00
CA LEU A 36 -1.51 3.41 -8.06
C LEU A 36 -0.49 2.29 -8.02
N ASP A 37 0.02 1.91 -9.17
CA ASP A 37 1.05 0.88 -9.27
C ASP A 37 2.32 1.30 -8.54
N ASP A 38 2.77 2.53 -8.79
CA ASP A 38 3.93 3.09 -8.12
C ASP A 38 3.72 3.13 -6.60
N LEU A 39 2.54 3.57 -6.18
CA LEU A 39 2.23 3.67 -4.75
C LEU A 39 2.25 2.29 -4.10
N LEU A 40 1.65 1.31 -4.76
CA LEU A 40 1.65 -0.05 -4.23
C LEU A 40 3.07 -0.59 -4.11
N GLY A 41 3.89 -0.34 -5.11
CA GLY A 41 5.29 -0.73 -5.08
C GLY A 41 6.05 -0.10 -3.91
N ILE A 42 5.79 1.18 -3.67
CA ILE A 42 6.40 1.90 -2.55
C ILE A 42 5.95 1.32 -1.22
N ILE A 43 4.66 1.02 -1.09
CA ILE A 43 4.11 0.45 0.13
C ILE A 43 4.70 -0.92 0.41
N GLU A 44 4.75 -1.77 -0.61
CA GLU A 44 5.32 -3.10 -0.48
C GLU A 44 6.79 -3.05 -0.07
N ASP A 45 7.54 -2.22 -0.76
CA ASP A 45 8.97 -2.08 -0.51
C ASP A 45 9.23 -1.52 0.89
N SER A 46 8.50 -0.50 1.29
CA SER A 46 8.65 0.11 2.61
C SER A 46 8.26 -0.85 3.72
N TYR A 47 7.19 -1.59 3.51
CA TYR A 47 6.71 -2.53 4.51
C TYR A 47 7.71 -3.65 4.73
N ASP A 48 8.15 -4.27 3.64
CA ASP A 48 9.10 -5.38 3.71
C ASP A 48 10.43 -4.94 4.30
N LYS A 49 10.96 -3.84 3.81
CA LYS A 49 12.24 -3.31 4.31
C LYS A 49 12.13 -2.85 5.75
N GLY A 50 11.02 -2.23 6.10
CA GLY A 50 10.78 -1.78 7.45
C GLY A 50 10.74 -2.95 8.43
N PHE A 51 10.10 -4.02 8.03
CA PHE A 51 10.02 -5.23 8.84
C PHE A 51 11.39 -5.86 9.03
N GLU A 52 12.15 -6.02 7.95
CA GLU A 52 13.49 -6.58 8.00
C GLU A 52 14.43 -5.74 8.85
N LYS A 53 14.38 -4.44 8.67
CA LYS A 53 15.20 -3.53 9.46
C LYS A 53 14.84 -3.57 10.93
N GLY A 54 13.55 -3.68 11.20
CA GLY A 54 13.07 -3.80 12.57
C GLY A 54 13.68 -5.00 13.27
N GLU A 55 13.63 -6.14 12.60
CA GLU A 55 14.23 -7.36 13.15
C GLU A 55 15.74 -7.24 13.30
N ALA A 56 16.39 -6.68 12.33
CA ALA A 56 17.84 -6.55 12.34
C ALA A 56 18.32 -5.52 13.38
N SER A 57 17.50 -4.53 13.65
CA SER A 57 17.86 -3.45 14.58
C SER A 57 17.64 -3.81 16.02
N TRP A 58 16.73 -4.72 16.28
CA TRP A 58 16.39 -5.11 17.65
C TRP A 58 17.30 -6.22 18.15
#